data_8e7f53b18151444e2e8d167ff80fe42c
#
_entry.id   8e7f53b18151444e2e8d167ff80fe42c
#
_cell.length_a   1.000
_cell.length_b   1.000
_cell.length_c   1.000
_cell.angle_alpha   90.00
_cell.angle_beta   90.00
_cell.angle_gamma   90.00
#
_symmetry.space_group_name_H-M   'P 1'
#
loop_
_entity.id
_entity.type
_entity.pdbx_description
1 polymer ?
#
loop_
_entity_poly.entity_id
_entity_poly.type
_entity_poly.pdbx_seq_one_letter_code
_entity_poly.pdbx_strand_id
1 'polypeptide(L)'
;MQLTLKTILNLKENHPFFVFNDIRLNESSKEPRIEVKVKARKGSRGICSGCGERCPGYDHLPLREFIHVPIYGLAVVFLYCMRRLECSTCGVVVEAVSWSSGKSPLTTGYSWFLSEWAKLLSMQEVAKQFKSSWHHVFTAVTMAVAWGRERMDLTNITAIGVD
;
A
#
# COMPACT_ATOMS: atom_id res chain seq x y z
N MET A 1 5.83 26.52 8.69
CA MET A 1 5.79 25.05 8.82
C MET A 1 6.89 24.47 7.94
N GLN A 2 7.81 23.70 8.49
CA GLN A 2 8.89 23.10 7.69
C GLN A 2 8.32 21.89 6.93
N LEU A 3 8.46 21.91 5.60
CA LEU A 3 8.02 20.82 4.74
C LEU A 3 9.06 19.68 4.80
N THR A 4 8.68 18.56 5.37
CA THR A 4 9.49 17.35 5.44
C THR A 4 8.76 16.22 4.72
N LEU A 5 9.49 15.17 4.31
CA LEU A 5 8.85 13.98 3.73
C LEU A 5 7.81 13.37 4.67
N LYS A 6 8.08 13.37 5.97
CA LYS A 6 7.11 12.93 6.99
C LYS A 6 5.83 13.77 6.97
N THR A 7 5.95 15.07 6.78
CA THR A 7 4.79 15.97 6.67
C THR A 7 3.97 15.63 5.42
N ILE A 8 4.62 15.42 4.29
CA ILE A 8 3.97 15.07 3.01
C ILE A 8 3.22 13.74 3.14
N LEU A 9 3.86 12.70 3.68
CA LEU A 9 3.24 11.39 3.88
C LEU A 9 2.01 11.48 4.80
N ASN A 10 2.12 12.19 5.92
CA ASN A 10 0.99 12.36 6.86
C ASN A 10 -0.17 13.17 6.28
N LEU A 11 0.08 14.09 5.33
CA LEU A 11 -0.96 14.86 4.65
C LEU A 11 -1.76 14.03 3.64
N LYS A 12 -1.08 13.13 2.94
CA LYS A 12 -1.69 12.33 1.88
C LYS A 12 -2.27 11.01 2.36
N GLU A 13 -1.62 10.37 3.32
CA GLU A 13 -2.00 9.07 3.85
C GLU A 13 -2.25 9.15 5.35
N ASN A 14 -3.51 9.17 5.75
CA ASN A 14 -3.87 9.18 7.16
C ASN A 14 -3.84 7.75 7.72
N HIS A 15 -2.81 7.43 8.48
CA HIS A 15 -2.66 6.16 9.16
C HIS A 15 -2.81 6.33 10.70
N PRO A 16 -4.04 6.41 11.22
CA PRO A 16 -4.30 6.81 12.62
C PRO A 16 -3.64 5.90 13.66
N PHE A 17 -3.41 4.63 13.32
CA PHE A 17 -2.82 3.63 14.23
C PHE A 17 -1.31 3.44 14.05
N PHE A 18 -0.70 4.16 13.13
CA PHE A 18 0.71 4.03 12.80
C PHE A 18 1.42 5.37 12.82
N VAL A 19 2.74 5.34 12.91
CA VAL A 19 3.60 6.52 12.84
C VAL A 19 4.80 6.25 11.94
N PHE A 20 5.16 7.21 11.13
CA PHE A 20 6.42 7.23 10.40
C PHE A 20 7.51 7.65 11.40
N ASN A 21 8.29 6.67 11.86
CA ASN A 21 9.23 6.87 12.96
C ASN A 21 10.56 7.45 12.49
N ASP A 22 11.11 6.89 11.41
CA ASP A 22 12.43 7.22 10.88
C ASP A 22 12.38 7.20 9.36
N ILE A 23 12.91 8.24 8.72
CA ILE A 23 12.98 8.36 7.27
C ILE A 23 14.42 8.68 6.91
N ARG A 24 15.03 7.82 6.11
CA ARG A 24 16.43 7.96 5.73
C ARG A 24 16.66 7.59 4.27
N LEU A 25 17.66 8.19 3.67
CA LEU A 25 18.22 7.76 2.39
C LEU A 25 19.19 6.59 2.65
N ASN A 26 18.96 5.47 1.99
CA ASN A 26 19.88 4.33 1.97
C ASN A 26 20.67 4.33 0.66
N GLU A 27 21.90 4.77 0.72
CA GLU A 27 22.83 4.83 -0.42
C GLU A 27 23.61 3.53 -0.62
N SER A 28 23.58 2.62 0.37
CA SER A 28 24.32 1.35 0.34
C SER A 28 23.63 0.26 -0.47
N SER A 29 22.37 0.48 -0.92
CA SER A 29 21.68 -0.42 -1.84
C SER A 29 22.21 -0.25 -3.27
N LYS A 30 22.01 -1.25 -4.14
CA LYS A 30 22.39 -1.18 -5.57
C LYS A 30 21.86 0.08 -6.27
N GLU A 31 20.69 0.54 -5.86
CA GLU A 31 20.10 1.83 -6.23
C GLU A 31 19.73 2.57 -4.94
N PRO A 32 20.07 3.86 -4.81
CA PRO A 32 19.66 4.67 -3.66
C PRO A 32 18.15 4.65 -3.49
N ARG A 33 17.68 4.46 -2.25
CA ARG A 33 16.25 4.41 -1.94
C ARG A 33 15.93 5.13 -0.63
N ILE A 34 14.73 5.64 -0.52
CA ILE A 34 14.21 6.24 0.71
C ILE A 34 13.53 5.14 1.53
N GLU A 35 14.04 4.89 2.72
CA GLU A 35 13.46 3.95 3.67
C GLU A 35 12.65 4.69 4.73
N VAL A 36 11.39 4.30 4.88
CA VAL A 36 10.45 4.86 5.84
C VAL A 36 10.11 3.78 6.87
N LYS A 37 10.69 3.86 8.07
CA LYS A 37 10.33 2.94 9.14
C LYS A 37 8.97 3.31 9.72
N VAL A 38 8.03 2.39 9.61
CA VAL A 38 6.70 2.52 10.18
C VAL A 38 6.64 1.75 11.50
N LYS A 39 5.97 2.32 12.48
CA LYS A 39 5.68 1.66 13.77
C LYS A 39 4.20 1.80 14.10
N ALA A 40 3.64 0.79 14.76
CA ALA A 40 2.34 0.92 15.38
C ALA A 40 2.40 1.98 16.49
N ARG A 41 1.36 2.80 16.59
CA ARG A 41 1.24 3.79 17.66
C ARG A 41 1.16 3.09 19.02
N LYS A 42 1.91 3.59 20.00
CA LYS A 42 1.94 3.02 21.35
C LYS A 42 0.52 2.90 21.91
N GLY A 43 0.18 1.72 22.40
CA GLY A 43 -1.15 1.41 22.94
C GLY A 43 -2.22 1.12 21.87
N SER A 44 -1.92 1.19 20.56
CA SER A 44 -2.89 0.83 19.53
C SER A 44 -3.06 -0.68 19.44
N ARG A 45 -4.31 -1.14 19.43
CA ARG A 45 -4.66 -2.52 19.06
C ARG A 45 -4.62 -2.67 17.54
N GLY A 46 -4.21 -3.83 17.05
CA GLY A 46 -4.23 -4.13 15.62
C GLY A 46 -5.65 -4.40 15.13
N ILE A 47 -5.86 -4.27 13.84
CA ILE A 47 -7.12 -4.61 13.18
C ILE A 47 -6.99 -6.02 12.59
N CYS A 48 -7.87 -6.93 12.96
CA CYS A 48 -7.91 -8.29 12.43
C CYS A 48 -8.17 -8.27 10.92
N SER A 49 -7.33 -8.96 10.14
CA SER A 49 -7.51 -9.03 8.68
C SER A 49 -8.73 -9.88 8.24
N GLY A 50 -9.29 -10.69 9.15
CA GLY A 50 -10.44 -11.54 8.86
C GLY A 50 -11.78 -10.85 9.14
N CYS A 51 -11.95 -10.33 10.36
CA CYS A 51 -13.25 -9.77 10.80
C CYS A 51 -13.25 -8.24 10.98
N GLY A 52 -12.08 -7.57 10.87
CA GLY A 52 -11.98 -6.11 11.06
C GLY A 52 -11.97 -5.65 12.53
N GLU A 53 -12.10 -6.54 13.49
CA GLU A 53 -12.13 -6.22 14.91
C GLU A 53 -10.75 -5.81 15.45
N ARG A 54 -10.75 -5.01 16.52
CA ARG A 54 -9.52 -4.60 17.21
C ARG A 54 -9.08 -5.66 18.22
N CYS A 55 -7.94 -6.29 17.93
CA CYS A 55 -7.41 -7.38 18.72
C CYS A 55 -6.08 -7.04 19.39
N PRO A 56 -5.75 -7.69 20.51
CA PRO A 56 -4.44 -7.60 21.14
C PRO A 56 -3.38 -8.21 20.23
N GLY A 57 -2.12 -7.72 20.35
CA GLY A 57 -0.96 -8.29 19.68
C GLY A 57 -0.58 -9.64 20.29
N TYR A 58 -0.25 -10.61 19.45
CA TYR A 58 0.31 -11.91 19.83
C TYR A 58 1.84 -11.89 19.73
N ASP A 59 2.37 -11.66 18.52
CA ASP A 59 3.80 -11.47 18.24
C ASP A 59 4.02 -10.64 16.98
N HIS A 60 5.26 -10.63 16.45
CA HIS A 60 5.64 -9.88 15.26
C HIS A 60 6.26 -10.79 14.22
N LEU A 61 5.90 -10.55 12.97
CA LEU A 61 6.53 -11.17 11.81
C LEU A 61 7.88 -10.48 11.48
N PRO A 62 8.75 -11.14 10.69
CA PRO A 62 9.94 -10.51 10.16
C PRO A 62 9.63 -9.20 9.42
N LEU A 63 10.66 -8.37 9.29
CA LEU A 63 10.57 -7.10 8.56
C LEU A 63 10.06 -7.32 7.15
N ARG A 64 9.01 -6.58 6.78
CA ARG A 64 8.42 -6.58 5.44
C ARG A 64 8.59 -5.22 4.79
N GLU A 65 8.87 -5.25 3.51
CA GLU A 65 8.97 -4.06 2.66
C GLU A 65 7.66 -3.86 1.89
N PHE A 66 7.23 -2.58 1.79
CA PHE A 66 6.12 -2.16 0.95
C PHE A 66 6.58 -1.03 0.05
N ILE A 67 6.50 -1.24 -1.25
CA ILE A 67 6.92 -0.26 -2.24
C ILE A 67 5.86 0.83 -2.35
N HIS A 68 6.29 2.07 -2.23
CA HIS A 68 5.45 3.27 -2.30
C HIS A 68 5.78 4.10 -3.56
N VAL A 69 4.99 5.13 -3.82
CA VAL A 69 5.19 6.05 -4.94
C VAL A 69 6.62 6.62 -4.89
N PRO A 70 7.41 6.51 -5.98
CA PRO A 70 8.77 7.04 -6.00
C PRO A 70 8.76 8.58 -5.94
N ILE A 71 9.81 9.14 -5.34
CA ILE A 71 9.99 10.59 -5.22
C ILE A 71 11.27 10.97 -5.96
N TYR A 72 11.17 11.84 -6.96
CA TYR A 72 12.31 12.26 -7.80
C TYR A 72 13.13 11.09 -8.39
N GLY A 73 12.47 10.00 -8.75
CA GLY A 73 13.12 8.80 -9.27
C GLY A 73 13.77 7.90 -8.21
N LEU A 74 13.75 8.28 -6.93
CA LEU A 74 14.15 7.43 -5.83
C LEU A 74 12.99 6.54 -5.39
N ALA A 75 13.23 5.24 -5.29
CA ALA A 75 12.27 4.31 -4.73
C ALA A 75 11.98 4.66 -3.26
N VAL A 76 10.72 4.63 -2.86
CA VAL A 76 10.29 4.81 -1.47
C VAL A 76 9.77 3.47 -0.95
N VAL A 77 10.29 3.03 0.19
CA VAL A 77 9.94 1.72 0.75
C VAL A 77 9.53 1.89 2.22
N PHE A 78 8.33 1.44 2.56
CA PHE A 78 7.89 1.36 3.95
C PHE A 78 8.40 0.05 4.56
N LEU A 79 9.05 0.16 5.70
CA LEU A 79 9.62 -0.94 6.46
C LEU A 79 8.79 -1.17 7.72
N TYR A 80 8.12 -2.31 7.81
CA TYR A 80 7.25 -2.62 8.95
C TYR A 80 7.31 -4.09 9.34
N CYS A 81 7.41 -4.36 10.65
CA CYS A 81 7.23 -5.70 11.22
C CYS A 81 5.75 -5.86 11.57
N MET A 82 5.02 -6.59 10.74
CA MET A 82 3.58 -6.80 10.93
C MET A 82 3.32 -7.59 12.22
N ARG A 83 2.27 -7.22 12.94
CA ARG A 83 1.83 -7.96 14.13
C ARG A 83 0.99 -9.16 13.72
N ARG A 84 1.14 -10.28 14.42
CA ARG A 84 0.06 -11.26 14.54
C ARG A 84 -0.81 -10.86 15.73
N LEU A 85 -2.09 -11.07 15.58
CA LEU A 85 -3.11 -10.69 16.56
C LEU A 85 -3.82 -11.93 17.04
N GLU A 86 -4.20 -11.94 18.31
CA GLU A 86 -5.07 -12.95 18.89
C GLU A 86 -6.52 -12.47 18.79
N CYS A 87 -7.24 -12.96 17.80
CA CYS A 87 -8.65 -12.63 17.57
C CYS A 87 -9.55 -13.72 18.15
N SER A 88 -10.52 -13.34 18.95
CA SER A 88 -11.50 -14.28 19.55
C SER A 88 -12.32 -15.05 18.51
N THR A 89 -12.55 -14.45 17.33
CA THR A 89 -13.35 -15.05 16.26
C THR A 89 -12.49 -15.78 15.22
N CYS A 90 -11.32 -15.20 14.83
CA CYS A 90 -10.52 -15.71 13.72
C CYS A 90 -9.27 -16.48 14.17
N GLY A 91 -8.99 -16.55 15.47
CA GLY A 91 -7.74 -17.12 15.98
C GLY A 91 -6.53 -16.21 15.77
N VAL A 92 -5.34 -16.80 15.66
CA VAL A 92 -4.11 -16.03 15.44
C VAL A 92 -3.98 -15.65 13.95
N VAL A 93 -4.13 -14.37 13.65
CA VAL A 93 -4.11 -13.82 12.28
C VAL A 93 -3.16 -12.63 12.17
N VAL A 94 -2.72 -12.33 10.95
CA VAL A 94 -1.92 -11.12 10.67
C VAL A 94 -2.83 -9.90 10.69
N GLU A 95 -2.34 -8.77 11.20
CA GLU A 95 -3.10 -7.52 11.18
C GLU A 95 -3.34 -6.99 9.77
N ALA A 96 -4.45 -6.29 9.60
CA ALA A 96 -4.68 -5.43 8.45
C ALA A 96 -3.93 -4.11 8.62
N VAL A 97 -3.18 -3.71 7.60
CA VAL A 97 -2.50 -2.40 7.55
C VAL A 97 -3.26 -1.47 6.62
N SER A 98 -3.27 -0.17 6.95
CA SER A 98 -4.06 0.82 6.20
C SER A 98 -3.47 1.20 4.84
N TRP A 99 -2.21 0.87 4.57
CA TRP A 99 -1.51 1.23 3.32
C TRP A 99 -1.37 0.09 2.32
N SER A 100 -1.79 -1.12 2.64
CA SER A 100 -1.69 -2.27 1.73
C SER A 100 -2.77 -3.29 2.02
N SER A 101 -3.16 -4.07 1.04
CA SER A 101 -4.15 -5.15 1.16
C SER A 101 -3.49 -6.52 0.97
N GLY A 102 -3.81 -7.45 1.86
CA GLY A 102 -3.39 -8.84 1.79
C GLY A 102 -1.86 -9.01 1.71
N LYS A 103 -1.42 -9.78 0.72
CA LYS A 103 0.01 -10.07 0.49
C LYS A 103 0.68 -9.09 -0.48
N SER A 104 0.00 -8.02 -0.93
CA SER A 104 0.57 -7.07 -1.88
C SER A 104 1.86 -6.45 -1.34
N PRO A 105 2.96 -6.45 -2.11
CA PRO A 105 4.17 -5.73 -1.76
C PRO A 105 4.06 -4.22 -2.05
N LEU A 106 2.97 -3.78 -2.71
CA LEU A 106 2.75 -2.38 -3.04
C LEU A 106 1.87 -1.71 -1.98
N THR A 107 2.10 -0.43 -1.76
CA THR A 107 1.10 0.38 -1.07
C THR A 107 -0.10 0.62 -1.99
N THR A 108 -1.27 0.80 -1.40
CA THR A 108 -2.50 1.14 -2.13
C THR A 108 -2.32 2.42 -2.95
N GLY A 109 -1.63 3.43 -2.37
CA GLY A 109 -1.30 4.67 -3.09
C GLY A 109 -0.44 4.42 -4.33
N TYR A 110 0.55 3.51 -4.25
CA TYR A 110 1.37 3.17 -5.42
C TYR A 110 0.59 2.36 -6.46
N SER A 111 -0.29 1.47 -6.02
CA SER A 111 -1.17 0.74 -6.96
C SER A 111 -2.08 1.70 -7.73
N TRP A 112 -2.69 2.68 -7.07
CA TRP A 112 -3.45 3.73 -7.76
C TRP A 112 -2.59 4.53 -8.73
N PHE A 113 -1.39 4.94 -8.31
CA PHE A 113 -0.46 5.67 -9.17
C PHE A 113 -0.13 4.89 -10.45
N LEU A 114 0.22 3.60 -10.34
CA LEU A 114 0.51 2.75 -11.51
C LEU A 114 -0.70 2.56 -12.41
N SER A 115 -1.91 2.40 -11.83
CA SER A 115 -3.13 2.23 -12.61
C SER A 115 -3.52 3.50 -13.40
N GLU A 116 -3.25 4.69 -12.86
CA GLU A 116 -3.48 5.95 -13.58
C GLU A 116 -2.54 6.08 -14.79
N TRP A 117 -1.27 5.71 -14.66
CA TRP A 117 -0.34 5.71 -15.79
C TRP A 117 -0.67 4.65 -16.83
N ALA A 118 -1.24 3.51 -16.42
CA ALA A 118 -1.66 2.45 -17.33
C ALA A 118 -2.88 2.82 -18.20
N LYS A 119 -3.52 3.95 -17.96
CA LYS A 119 -4.52 4.55 -18.88
C LYS A 119 -3.88 5.21 -20.09
N LEU A 120 -2.62 5.61 -20.00
CA LEU A 120 -1.90 6.41 -21.01
C LEU A 120 -0.80 5.61 -21.71
N LEU A 121 -0.23 4.62 -21.05
CA LEU A 121 0.90 3.81 -21.51
C LEU A 121 0.58 2.33 -21.38
N SER A 122 1.25 1.48 -22.15
CA SER A 122 1.17 0.04 -21.96
C SER A 122 1.74 -0.38 -20.59
N MET A 123 1.27 -1.51 -20.06
CA MET A 123 1.75 -2.01 -18.75
C MET A 123 3.27 -2.24 -18.73
N GLN A 124 3.87 -2.60 -19.88
CA GLN A 124 5.32 -2.77 -20.00
C GLN A 124 6.07 -1.44 -19.92
N GLU A 125 5.55 -0.40 -20.56
CA GLU A 125 6.12 0.95 -20.49
C GLU A 125 6.02 1.54 -19.10
N VAL A 126 4.86 1.38 -18.44
CA VAL A 126 4.68 1.78 -17.03
C VAL A 126 5.66 1.06 -16.12
N ALA A 127 5.80 -0.26 -16.27
CA ALA A 127 6.75 -1.03 -15.48
C ALA A 127 8.20 -0.55 -15.67
N LYS A 128 8.61 -0.30 -16.92
CA LYS A 128 9.94 0.23 -17.26
C LYS A 128 10.15 1.64 -16.69
N GLN A 129 9.17 2.54 -16.88
CA GLN A 129 9.28 3.94 -16.45
C GLN A 129 9.43 4.08 -14.94
N PHE A 130 8.71 3.28 -14.17
CA PHE A 130 8.71 3.35 -12.70
C PHE A 130 9.54 2.26 -12.03
N LYS A 131 10.43 1.58 -12.78
CA LYS A 131 11.31 0.52 -12.28
C LYS A 131 10.55 -0.54 -11.45
N SER A 132 9.35 -0.88 -11.91
CA SER A 132 8.47 -1.87 -11.32
C SER A 132 8.42 -3.13 -12.18
N SER A 133 7.66 -4.13 -11.77
CA SER A 133 7.41 -5.31 -12.60
C SER A 133 6.08 -5.19 -13.35
N TRP A 134 5.99 -5.84 -14.51
CA TRP A 134 4.73 -5.95 -15.24
C TRP A 134 3.61 -6.52 -14.34
N HIS A 135 3.93 -7.50 -13.51
CA HIS A 135 2.97 -8.12 -12.58
C HIS A 135 2.42 -7.12 -11.55
N HIS A 136 3.26 -6.21 -11.06
CA HIS A 136 2.82 -5.15 -10.16
C HIS A 136 1.84 -4.21 -10.84
N VAL A 137 2.12 -3.80 -12.09
CA VAL A 137 1.22 -2.93 -12.87
C VAL A 137 -0.09 -3.65 -13.16
N PHE A 138 -0.03 -4.92 -13.58
CA PHE A 138 -1.23 -5.73 -13.81
C PHE A 138 -2.11 -5.85 -12.56
N THR A 139 -1.51 -6.15 -11.41
CA THR A 139 -2.23 -6.24 -10.14
C THR A 139 -2.86 -4.89 -9.75
N ALA A 140 -2.14 -3.79 -9.98
CA ALA A 140 -2.65 -2.44 -9.73
C ALA A 140 -3.86 -2.10 -10.61
N VAL A 141 -3.79 -2.41 -11.91
CA VAL A 141 -4.91 -2.23 -12.86
C VAL A 141 -6.10 -3.11 -12.47
N THR A 142 -5.86 -4.38 -12.12
CA THR A 142 -6.92 -5.28 -11.67
C THR A 142 -7.63 -4.75 -10.43
N MET A 143 -6.88 -4.22 -9.46
CA MET A 143 -7.45 -3.56 -8.27
C MET A 143 -8.34 -2.36 -8.65
N ALA A 144 -7.85 -1.50 -9.54
CA ALA A 144 -8.60 -0.31 -9.97
C ALA A 144 -9.89 -0.68 -10.75
N VAL A 145 -9.82 -1.69 -11.61
CA VAL A 145 -10.99 -2.22 -12.35
C VAL A 145 -12.00 -2.84 -11.39
N ALA A 146 -11.56 -3.63 -10.42
CA ALA A 146 -12.47 -4.22 -9.43
C ALA A 146 -13.18 -3.12 -8.62
N TRP A 147 -12.43 -2.12 -8.15
CA TRP A 147 -13.00 -0.97 -7.44
C TRP A 147 -14.02 -0.19 -8.28
N GLY A 148 -13.73 0.02 -9.57
CA GLY A 148 -14.65 0.69 -10.50
C GLY A 148 -15.94 -0.11 -10.72
N ARG A 149 -15.83 -1.44 -10.93
CA ARG A 149 -16.99 -2.33 -11.11
C ARG A 149 -17.94 -2.33 -9.92
N GLU A 150 -17.41 -2.35 -8.70
CA GLU A 150 -18.22 -2.30 -7.47
C GLU A 150 -19.05 -1.01 -7.34
N ARG A 151 -18.65 0.06 -8.05
CA ARG A 151 -19.27 1.40 -7.99
C ARG A 151 -20.00 1.79 -9.27
N MET A 152 -20.03 0.89 -10.23
CA MET A 152 -20.73 1.09 -11.49
C MET A 152 -22.23 0.92 -11.26
N ASP A 153 -23.00 1.95 -11.53
CA ASP A 153 -24.46 1.86 -11.61
C ASP A 153 -24.85 1.50 -13.05
N LEU A 154 -25.31 0.28 -13.25
CA LEU A 154 -25.76 -0.24 -14.54
C LEU A 154 -27.28 -0.26 -14.67
N THR A 155 -28.03 0.27 -13.71
CA THR A 155 -29.50 0.16 -13.67
C THR A 155 -30.20 0.88 -14.82
N ASN A 156 -29.57 1.89 -15.43
CA ASN A 156 -30.13 2.69 -16.51
C ASN A 156 -29.54 2.35 -17.90
N ILE A 157 -28.77 1.27 -18.03
CA ILE A 157 -28.23 0.87 -19.33
C ILE A 157 -29.29 0.06 -20.11
N THR A 158 -29.77 0.61 -21.19
CA THR A 158 -30.81 0.00 -22.06
C THR A 158 -30.22 -0.66 -23.30
N ALA A 159 -28.99 -0.32 -23.69
CA ALA A 159 -28.28 -0.91 -24.83
C ALA A 159 -26.77 -0.85 -24.65
N ILE A 160 -26.06 -1.86 -25.18
CA ILE A 160 -24.59 -1.91 -25.25
C ILE A 160 -24.20 -2.13 -26.70
N GLY A 161 -23.39 -1.24 -27.27
CA GLY A 161 -22.72 -1.43 -28.56
C GLY A 161 -21.39 -2.18 -28.35
N VAL A 162 -21.05 -3.11 -29.23
CA VAL A 162 -19.75 -3.77 -29.32
C VAL A 162 -19.22 -3.50 -30.72
N ASP A 163 -18.07 -2.81 -30.81
CA ASP A 163 -17.33 -2.57 -32.06
C ASP A 163 -16.32 -3.70 -32.32
#